data_d676f23e9028f1464368d16cd8d7445e
#
_entry.id   d676f23e9028f1464368d16cd8d7445e
#
_cell.length_a   1.000
_cell.length_b   1.000
_cell.length_c   1.000
_cell.angle_alpha   90.00
_cell.angle_beta   90.00
_cell.angle_gamma   90.00
#
_symmetry.space_group_name_H-M   'P 1'
#
loop_
_entity.id
_entity.type
_entity.pdbx_description
1 polymer ?
#
loop_
_entity_poly.entity_id
_entity_poly.type
_entity_poly.pdbx_seq_one_letter_code
_entity_poly.pdbx_strand_id
1 'polypeptide(L)'
;MILLIFGLPHRQPGANLNLPLRILPLGDATTWGWQPNQENGTDGYRARLLRELVRARYHSVDFVGTQHSGFMDNNDNEGHEGHTISQLQGVMRDGLQMRPNLVLLHVGTNDLARPESMAERWSDAPNRLASLLDEVLDVCPDAVVLVAKIIQAEKMQTRANIEAFNDAVPMVVRKKLEQGFKLAVVDHSIIGPSELVDGLHPSYAGYFHMGEIWLEAIKTISAQGLITAPIAVQYHT
;
A
#
# COMPACT_ATOMS: atom_id res chain seq x y z
N MET A 1 1.13 -15.55 0.63
CA MET A 1 0.56 -16.01 1.94
C MET A 1 0.34 -14.78 2.80
N ILE A 2 -0.91 -14.47 3.13
CA ILE A 2 -1.24 -13.29 3.96
C ILE A 2 -0.95 -13.66 5.41
N LEU A 3 0.01 -12.99 6.03
CA LEU A 3 0.29 -13.16 7.46
C LEU A 3 -0.63 -12.23 8.25
N LEU A 4 -1.79 -12.74 8.68
CA LEU A 4 -2.70 -12.03 9.56
C LEU A 4 -2.21 -12.20 11.00
N ILE A 5 -1.73 -11.12 11.61
CA ILE A 5 -1.38 -11.08 13.03
C ILE A 5 -2.60 -10.51 13.77
N PHE A 6 -3.33 -11.37 14.48
CA PHE A 6 -4.57 -11.03 15.17
C PHE A 6 -4.34 -10.51 16.60
N GLY A 7 -5.13 -9.49 16.94
CA GLY A 7 -5.36 -9.03 18.31
C GLY A 7 -6.79 -8.50 18.53
N LEU A 8 -7.77 -8.86 17.68
CA LEU A 8 -9.15 -8.39 17.82
C LEU A 8 -10.13 -9.54 18.08
N PRO A 9 -11.22 -9.31 18.84
CA PRO A 9 -12.20 -10.35 19.17
C PRO A 9 -12.91 -10.85 17.91
N HIS A 10 -13.15 -12.17 17.87
CA HIS A 10 -13.93 -12.85 16.82
C HIS A 10 -15.26 -12.13 16.55
N ARG A 11 -15.35 -11.43 15.43
CA ARG A 11 -16.63 -11.01 14.87
C ARG A 11 -17.12 -12.06 13.86
N GLN A 12 -18.42 -12.29 13.84
CA GLN A 12 -19.10 -13.27 12.97
C GLN A 12 -18.79 -13.00 11.49
N PRO A 13 -18.55 -14.05 10.68
CA PRO A 13 -18.15 -13.91 9.30
C PRO A 13 -19.31 -13.45 8.41
N GLY A 14 -19.11 -12.37 7.70
CA GLY A 14 -19.98 -11.87 6.65
C GLY A 14 -19.34 -10.63 6.05
N ALA A 15 -18.65 -10.76 4.92
CA ALA A 15 -18.16 -9.58 4.20
C ALA A 15 -19.35 -8.69 3.84
N ASN A 16 -19.41 -7.47 4.38
CA ASN A 16 -20.39 -6.49 3.97
C ASN A 16 -19.95 -5.85 2.64
N LEU A 17 -20.26 -6.50 1.53
CA LEU A 17 -19.90 -6.04 0.18
C LEU A 17 -20.62 -4.75 -0.24
N ASN A 18 -21.62 -4.30 0.53
CA ASN A 18 -22.31 -3.02 0.31
C ASN A 18 -21.59 -1.85 0.98
N LEU A 19 -20.53 -2.12 1.73
CA LEU A 19 -19.77 -1.07 2.38
C LEU A 19 -18.94 -0.31 1.34
N PRO A 20 -19.04 1.04 1.25
CA PRO A 20 -18.20 1.81 0.36
C PRO A 20 -16.72 1.65 0.75
N LEU A 21 -15.88 1.42 -0.24
CA LEU A 21 -14.43 1.42 -0.11
C LEU A 21 -13.88 2.75 -0.63
N ARG A 22 -13.33 3.57 0.25
CA ARG A 22 -12.51 4.73 -0.09
C ARG A 22 -11.05 4.32 0.14
N ILE A 23 -10.38 4.01 -0.95
CA ILE A 23 -9.06 3.40 -0.95
C ILE A 23 -8.00 4.46 -1.25
N LEU A 24 -7.01 4.61 -0.38
CA LEU A 24 -5.80 5.39 -0.64
C LEU A 24 -4.67 4.45 -1.05
N PRO A 25 -4.33 4.37 -2.36
CA PRO A 25 -3.07 3.77 -2.80
C PRO A 25 -1.93 4.70 -2.39
N LEU A 26 -1.10 4.31 -1.43
CA LEU A 26 -0.04 5.15 -0.85
C LEU A 26 1.33 4.51 -1.10
N GLY A 27 2.27 5.28 -1.67
CA GLY A 27 3.60 4.74 -1.93
C GLY A 27 4.48 5.55 -2.89
N ASP A 28 5.36 4.83 -3.56
CA ASP A 28 6.35 5.37 -4.48
C ASP A 28 5.94 5.20 -5.97
N ALA A 29 6.92 5.12 -6.87
CA ALA A 29 6.73 4.89 -8.30
C ALA A 29 5.88 3.65 -8.62
N THR A 30 5.97 2.60 -7.81
CA THR A 30 5.15 1.39 -7.97
C THR A 30 3.66 1.69 -7.77
N THR A 31 3.32 2.53 -6.81
CA THR A 31 1.94 2.97 -6.57
C THR A 31 1.45 3.93 -7.65
N TRP A 32 2.31 4.83 -8.10
CA TRP A 32 2.02 5.74 -9.22
C TRP A 32 1.79 4.99 -10.54
N GLY A 33 2.36 3.80 -10.71
CA GLY A 33 2.22 3.00 -11.92
C GLY A 33 3.30 3.27 -12.95
N TRP A 34 4.54 3.47 -12.49
CA TRP A 34 5.67 3.80 -13.35
C TRP A 34 5.95 2.70 -14.39
N GLN A 35 6.18 3.12 -15.64
CA GLN A 35 6.65 2.27 -16.75
C GLN A 35 7.58 3.08 -17.66
N PRO A 36 8.56 2.45 -18.33
CA PRO A 36 9.39 3.13 -19.31
C PRO A 36 8.55 3.78 -20.41
N ASN A 37 8.91 5.02 -20.78
CA ASN A 37 8.25 5.80 -21.84
C ASN A 37 6.76 6.12 -21.57
N GLN A 38 6.32 6.10 -20.34
CA GLN A 38 4.97 6.48 -19.90
C GLN A 38 5.06 7.70 -18.98
N GLU A 39 5.13 8.90 -19.57
CA GLU A 39 5.32 10.16 -18.82
C GLU A 39 4.19 10.46 -17.83
N ASN A 40 2.99 9.97 -18.09
CA ASN A 40 1.83 10.13 -17.21
C ASN A 40 1.58 8.89 -16.33
N GLY A 41 2.55 7.99 -16.22
CA GLY A 41 2.38 6.70 -15.58
C GLY A 41 1.38 5.79 -16.28
N THR A 42 1.08 4.69 -15.62
CA THR A 42 0.03 3.75 -16.03
C THR A 42 -0.96 3.57 -14.88
N ASP A 43 -2.03 2.84 -15.13
CA ASP A 43 -2.98 2.48 -14.07
C ASP A 43 -2.36 1.55 -13.00
N GLY A 44 -1.17 1.02 -13.25
CA GLY A 44 -0.44 0.14 -12.36
C GLY A 44 -1.30 -1.05 -11.89
N TYR A 45 -1.19 -1.42 -10.62
CA TYR A 45 -2.02 -2.48 -10.02
C TYR A 45 -3.48 -2.05 -9.82
N ARG A 46 -3.77 -0.73 -9.82
CA ARG A 46 -5.09 -0.16 -9.50
C ARG A 46 -6.18 -0.62 -10.48
N ALA A 47 -5.88 -0.66 -11.78
CA ALA A 47 -6.85 -1.12 -12.78
C ALA A 47 -7.24 -2.58 -12.60
N ARG A 48 -6.26 -3.46 -12.31
CA ARG A 48 -6.56 -4.86 -12.02
C ARG A 48 -7.37 -4.99 -10.74
N LEU A 49 -6.96 -4.30 -9.69
CA LEU A 49 -7.64 -4.32 -8.39
C LEU A 49 -9.09 -3.86 -8.52
N LEU A 50 -9.34 -2.70 -9.16
CA LEU A 50 -10.70 -2.18 -9.36
C LEU A 50 -11.59 -3.18 -10.10
N ARG A 51 -11.10 -3.72 -11.23
CA ARG A 51 -11.84 -4.69 -12.02
C ARG A 51 -12.22 -5.91 -11.20
N GLU A 52 -11.32 -6.42 -10.39
CA GLU A 52 -11.57 -7.62 -9.60
C GLU A 52 -12.45 -7.34 -8.36
N LEU A 53 -12.35 -6.16 -7.75
CA LEU A 53 -13.28 -5.72 -6.70
C LEU A 53 -14.72 -5.64 -7.23
N VAL A 54 -14.91 -5.05 -8.41
CA VAL A 54 -16.24 -5.00 -9.07
C VAL A 54 -16.76 -6.41 -9.38
N ARG A 55 -15.92 -7.30 -9.89
CA ARG A 55 -16.27 -8.71 -10.11
C ARG A 55 -16.65 -9.45 -8.82
N ALA A 56 -15.97 -9.14 -7.74
CA ALA A 56 -16.25 -9.66 -6.40
C ALA A 56 -17.46 -8.99 -5.73
N ARG A 57 -18.18 -8.12 -6.47
CA ARG A 57 -19.42 -7.43 -6.05
C ARG A 57 -19.23 -6.40 -4.93
N TYR A 58 -18.07 -5.75 -4.86
CA TYR A 58 -17.93 -4.50 -4.13
C TYR A 58 -18.59 -3.39 -4.96
N HIS A 59 -19.70 -2.83 -4.46
CA HIS A 59 -20.56 -1.95 -5.27
C HIS A 59 -20.10 -0.48 -5.31
N SER A 60 -19.27 -0.06 -4.37
CA SER A 60 -18.76 1.30 -4.29
C SER A 60 -17.28 1.26 -3.96
N VAL A 61 -16.45 1.50 -4.97
CA VAL A 61 -14.99 1.57 -4.85
C VAL A 61 -14.54 2.91 -5.39
N ASP A 62 -13.87 3.68 -4.56
CA ASP A 62 -13.35 5.01 -4.86
C ASP A 62 -11.87 5.06 -4.47
N PHE A 63 -10.99 5.28 -5.46
CA PHE A 63 -9.61 5.61 -5.16
C PHE A 63 -9.50 7.09 -4.85
N VAL A 64 -8.69 7.43 -3.87
CA VAL A 64 -8.43 8.82 -3.44
C VAL A 64 -6.94 9.07 -3.33
N GLY A 65 -6.54 10.35 -3.42
CA GLY A 65 -5.15 10.80 -3.34
C GLY A 65 -4.96 12.09 -4.11
N THR A 66 -3.81 12.71 -3.95
CA THR A 66 -3.49 14.00 -4.60
C THR A 66 -2.82 13.84 -5.95
N GLN A 67 -2.41 12.62 -6.29
CA GLN A 67 -1.77 12.29 -7.57
C GLN A 67 -2.75 11.62 -8.52
N HIS A 68 -2.55 11.88 -9.81
CA HIS A 68 -3.34 11.30 -10.89
C HIS A 68 -2.41 10.66 -11.90
N SER A 69 -2.55 9.36 -12.15
CA SER A 69 -1.69 8.64 -13.11
C SER A 69 -2.42 7.51 -13.79
N GLY A 70 -2.09 7.29 -15.07
CA GLY A 70 -2.76 6.30 -15.89
C GLY A 70 -4.02 6.84 -16.58
N PHE A 71 -4.88 5.93 -17.04
CA PHE A 71 -5.97 6.23 -17.99
C PHE A 71 -7.36 5.79 -17.53
N MET A 72 -7.48 5.20 -16.34
CA MET A 72 -8.79 4.85 -15.75
C MET A 72 -9.53 6.11 -15.28
N ASP A 73 -10.87 6.09 -15.28
CA ASP A 73 -11.69 7.24 -14.89
C ASP A 73 -11.42 7.69 -13.44
N ASN A 74 -11.25 6.74 -12.52
CA ASN A 74 -10.85 7.01 -11.15
C ASN A 74 -9.37 6.64 -10.99
N ASN A 75 -8.48 7.53 -11.41
CA ASN A 75 -7.02 7.34 -11.42
C ASN A 75 -6.29 8.00 -10.25
N ASP A 76 -7.03 8.40 -9.21
CA ASP A 76 -6.49 9.02 -8.02
C ASP A 76 -5.59 8.06 -7.24
N ASN A 77 -4.51 8.58 -6.69
CA ASN A 77 -3.57 7.83 -5.87
C ASN A 77 -2.66 8.80 -5.07
N GLU A 78 -1.85 8.26 -4.17
CA GLU A 78 -0.82 8.97 -3.43
C GLU A 78 0.55 8.33 -3.70
N GLY A 79 0.80 8.01 -4.96
CA GLY A 79 2.07 7.49 -5.46
C GLY A 79 3.03 8.61 -5.83
N HIS A 80 4.15 8.73 -5.13
CA HIS A 80 5.16 9.76 -5.35
C HIS A 80 6.43 9.13 -5.90
N GLU A 81 6.64 9.28 -7.19
CA GLU A 81 7.77 8.70 -7.91
C GLU A 81 9.10 9.12 -7.28
N GLY A 82 9.96 8.14 -7.04
CA GLY A 82 11.29 8.37 -6.49
C GLY A 82 11.33 8.70 -4.98
N HIS A 83 10.22 8.81 -4.27
CA HIS A 83 10.22 9.17 -2.86
C HIS A 83 10.71 8.01 -1.97
N THR A 84 11.56 8.35 -0.99
CA THR A 84 11.86 7.49 0.15
C THR A 84 10.70 7.52 1.16
N ILE A 85 10.73 6.64 2.17
CA ILE A 85 9.71 6.61 3.24
C ILE A 85 9.58 7.98 3.91
N SER A 86 10.71 8.63 4.24
CA SER A 86 10.71 9.96 4.87
C SER A 86 10.16 11.05 3.96
N GLN A 87 10.46 10.98 2.66
CA GLN A 87 9.95 11.94 1.68
C GLN A 87 8.44 11.78 1.48
N LEU A 88 7.96 10.53 1.39
CA LEU A 88 6.54 10.23 1.31
C LEU A 88 5.79 10.73 2.54
N GLN A 89 6.35 10.51 3.74
CA GLN A 89 5.78 11.03 4.99
C GLN A 89 5.60 12.54 4.96
N GLY A 90 6.52 13.28 4.32
CA GLY A 90 6.45 14.74 4.21
C GLY A 90 5.34 15.29 3.28
N VAL A 91 4.74 14.44 2.42
CA VAL A 91 3.77 14.91 1.39
C VAL A 91 2.41 14.22 1.46
N MET A 92 2.27 13.06 2.11
CA MET A 92 1.05 12.22 2.07
C MET A 92 -0.15 12.77 2.84
N ARG A 93 0.03 13.84 3.63
CA ARG A 93 -0.99 14.31 4.58
C ARG A 93 -2.30 14.70 3.92
N ASP A 94 -2.25 15.37 2.77
CA ASP A 94 -3.44 15.82 2.06
C ASP A 94 -4.25 14.63 1.52
N GLY A 95 -3.59 13.57 1.04
CA GLY A 95 -4.23 12.31 0.67
C GLY A 95 -4.92 11.64 1.87
N LEU A 96 -4.31 11.65 3.04
CA LEU A 96 -4.90 11.12 4.27
C LEU A 96 -6.11 11.94 4.74
N GLN A 97 -6.14 13.25 4.51
CA GLN A 97 -7.28 14.12 4.85
C GLN A 97 -8.54 13.78 4.04
N MET A 98 -8.42 13.08 2.93
CA MET A 98 -9.55 12.52 2.18
C MET A 98 -10.26 11.39 2.94
N ARG A 99 -9.78 11.04 4.13
CA ARG A 99 -10.38 10.09 5.08
C ARG A 99 -10.66 8.71 4.47
N PRO A 100 -9.64 8.04 3.91
CA PRO A 100 -9.78 6.67 3.43
C PRO A 100 -10.20 5.74 4.58
N ASN A 101 -11.00 4.71 4.28
CA ASN A 101 -11.24 3.62 5.20
C ASN A 101 -10.33 2.41 4.93
N LEU A 102 -9.57 2.48 3.84
CA LEU A 102 -8.57 1.48 3.46
C LEU A 102 -7.34 2.16 2.86
N VAL A 103 -6.16 1.88 3.40
CA VAL A 103 -4.87 2.35 2.88
C VAL A 103 -4.07 1.16 2.37
N LEU A 104 -3.57 1.24 1.14
CA LEU A 104 -2.69 0.25 0.53
C LEU A 104 -1.27 0.83 0.48
N LEU A 105 -0.44 0.48 1.46
CA LEU A 105 0.90 1.05 1.61
C LEU A 105 1.96 0.13 0.99
N HIS A 106 2.62 0.62 -0.07
CA HIS A 106 3.78 -0.01 -0.69
C HIS A 106 4.89 1.02 -0.88
N VAL A 107 5.89 1.04 0.01
CA VAL A 107 6.99 2.01 0.02
C VAL A 107 8.27 1.41 0.60
N GLY A 108 9.42 1.94 0.20
CA GLY A 108 10.72 1.53 0.69
C GLY A 108 11.73 1.18 -0.41
N THR A 109 11.27 1.02 -1.66
CA THR A 109 12.13 0.69 -2.80
C THR A 109 13.27 1.69 -2.93
N ASN A 110 12.99 2.99 -2.84
CA ASN A 110 13.97 4.05 -2.98
C ASN A 110 14.96 4.10 -1.81
N ASP A 111 14.51 3.83 -0.59
CA ASP A 111 15.38 3.72 0.59
C ASP A 111 16.44 2.65 0.41
N LEU A 112 16.09 1.53 -0.22
CA LEU A 112 16.90 0.32 -0.28
C LEU A 112 17.71 0.18 -1.58
N ALA A 113 17.29 0.87 -2.65
CA ALA A 113 17.97 0.86 -3.95
C ALA A 113 19.03 1.95 -4.09
N ARG A 114 18.89 3.07 -3.37
CA ARG A 114 19.85 4.17 -3.38
C ARG A 114 21.08 3.86 -2.52
N PRO A 115 22.21 4.55 -2.78
CA PRO A 115 23.35 4.52 -1.87
C PRO A 115 22.92 4.95 -0.47
N GLU A 116 23.41 4.24 0.54
CA GLU A 116 23.17 4.58 1.95
C GLU A 116 23.77 5.94 2.30
N SER A 117 23.07 6.70 3.11
CA SER A 117 23.54 7.95 3.70
C SER A 117 23.51 7.89 5.22
N MET A 118 24.15 8.85 5.90
CA MET A 118 24.09 8.92 7.37
C MET A 118 22.67 9.21 7.87
N ALA A 119 21.86 9.93 7.08
CA ALA A 119 20.48 10.26 7.44
C ALA A 119 19.48 9.15 7.08
N GLU A 120 19.79 8.35 6.04
CA GLU A 120 18.90 7.29 5.53
C GLU A 120 19.70 5.99 5.38
N ARG A 121 19.99 5.35 6.51
CA ARG A 121 20.58 4.01 6.52
C ARG A 121 19.54 2.98 6.11
N TRP A 122 19.96 1.96 5.37
CA TRP A 122 19.09 0.85 4.98
C TRP A 122 18.51 0.14 6.20
N SER A 123 19.33 -0.08 7.23
CA SER A 123 18.93 -0.73 8.49
C SER A 123 17.87 0.05 9.28
N ASP A 124 17.73 1.36 9.04
CA ASP A 124 16.74 2.22 9.69
C ASP A 124 15.43 2.36 8.92
N ALA A 125 15.33 1.78 7.72
CA ALA A 125 14.10 1.83 6.92
C ALA A 125 12.86 1.28 7.67
N PRO A 126 12.95 0.20 8.48
CA PRO A 126 11.82 -0.24 9.30
C PRO A 126 11.38 0.79 10.35
N ASN A 127 12.31 1.57 10.91
CA ASN A 127 11.97 2.63 11.87
C ASN A 127 11.28 3.81 11.18
N ARG A 128 11.73 4.17 9.96
CA ARG A 128 11.05 5.18 9.13
C ARG A 128 9.64 4.72 8.77
N LEU A 129 9.46 3.45 8.40
CA LEU A 129 8.13 2.86 8.16
C LEU A 129 7.24 2.95 9.40
N ALA A 130 7.78 2.68 10.58
CA ALA A 130 7.04 2.80 11.84
C ALA A 130 6.57 4.24 12.08
N SER A 131 7.43 5.24 11.82
CA SER A 131 7.09 6.67 11.92
C SER A 131 6.03 7.09 10.92
N LEU A 132 6.13 6.65 9.66
CA LEU A 132 5.12 6.91 8.63
C LEU A 132 3.76 6.31 9.04
N LEU A 133 3.76 5.10 9.55
CA LEU A 133 2.53 4.46 10.04
C LEU A 133 1.92 5.20 11.24
N ASP A 134 2.73 5.79 12.13
CA ASP A 134 2.21 6.62 13.22
C ASP A 134 1.39 7.79 12.69
N GLU A 135 1.87 8.48 11.66
CA GLU A 135 1.14 9.60 11.06
C GLU A 135 -0.12 9.13 10.31
N VAL A 136 -0.04 8.02 9.56
CA VAL A 136 -1.23 7.45 8.90
C VAL A 136 -2.31 7.13 9.93
N LEU A 137 -1.96 6.53 11.05
CA LEU A 137 -2.89 6.11 12.09
C LEU A 137 -3.38 7.27 12.96
N ASP A 138 -2.60 8.34 13.11
CA ASP A 138 -3.02 9.58 13.77
C ASP A 138 -4.11 10.30 12.94
N VAL A 139 -3.91 10.41 11.64
CA VAL A 139 -4.87 11.09 10.74
C VAL A 139 -6.07 10.20 10.44
N CYS A 140 -5.89 8.88 10.27
CA CYS A 140 -6.92 7.92 9.87
C CYS A 140 -7.03 6.74 10.86
N PRO A 141 -7.38 6.99 12.15
CA PRO A 141 -7.37 5.93 13.18
C PRO A 141 -8.39 4.81 12.94
N ASP A 142 -9.43 5.09 12.15
CA ASP A 142 -10.50 4.13 11.82
C ASP A 142 -10.19 3.29 10.58
N ALA A 143 -9.20 3.69 9.78
CA ALA A 143 -8.83 3.00 8.56
C ALA A 143 -8.19 1.63 8.84
N VAL A 144 -8.33 0.71 7.89
CA VAL A 144 -7.48 -0.47 7.82
C VAL A 144 -6.27 -0.15 6.96
N VAL A 145 -5.06 -0.40 7.47
CA VAL A 145 -3.82 -0.21 6.70
C VAL A 145 -3.25 -1.57 6.29
N LEU A 146 -3.23 -1.83 5.01
CA LEU A 146 -2.55 -2.98 4.41
C LEU A 146 -1.12 -2.57 4.08
N VAL A 147 -0.15 -3.17 4.79
CA VAL A 147 1.26 -2.84 4.67
C VAL A 147 1.96 -3.92 3.84
N ALA A 148 2.50 -3.54 2.70
CA ALA A 148 3.20 -4.48 1.83
C ALA A 148 4.58 -4.86 2.38
N LYS A 149 4.91 -6.16 2.32
CA LYS A 149 6.28 -6.55 2.00
C LYS A 149 6.50 -6.18 0.54
N ILE A 150 7.50 -5.35 0.26
CA ILE A 150 7.69 -4.82 -1.09
C ILE A 150 8.24 -5.87 -2.05
N ILE A 151 8.02 -5.66 -3.34
CA ILE A 151 8.52 -6.50 -4.42
C ILE A 151 10.05 -6.61 -4.40
N GLN A 152 10.59 -7.65 -5.03
CA GLN A 152 12.04 -7.88 -5.12
C GLN A 152 12.70 -6.92 -6.13
N ALA A 153 14.04 -6.97 -6.17
CA ALA A 153 14.85 -6.31 -7.19
C ALA A 153 15.81 -7.31 -7.85
N GLU A 154 16.25 -7.00 -9.07
CA GLU A 154 17.23 -7.83 -9.78
C GLU A 154 18.63 -7.66 -9.21
N LYS A 155 19.04 -6.40 -8.90
CA LYS A 155 20.36 -6.11 -8.35
C LYS A 155 20.54 -6.75 -6.97
N MET A 156 21.56 -7.59 -6.84
CA MET A 156 21.78 -8.45 -5.64
C MET A 156 21.82 -7.66 -4.33
N GLN A 157 22.54 -6.53 -4.29
CA GLN A 157 22.62 -5.71 -3.06
C GLN A 157 21.25 -5.11 -2.68
N THR A 158 20.52 -4.59 -3.65
CA THR A 158 19.17 -4.03 -3.42
C THR A 158 18.21 -5.12 -2.94
N ARG A 159 18.29 -6.32 -3.54
CA ARG A 159 17.51 -7.49 -3.13
C ARG A 159 17.77 -7.86 -1.67
N ALA A 160 19.04 -7.96 -1.27
CA ALA A 160 19.40 -8.28 0.12
C ALA A 160 18.87 -7.23 1.11
N ASN A 161 18.93 -5.94 0.75
CA ASN A 161 18.36 -4.87 1.56
C ASN A 161 16.83 -4.99 1.68
N ILE A 162 16.15 -5.30 0.55
CA ILE A 162 14.69 -5.51 0.50
C ILE A 162 14.28 -6.73 1.35
N GLU A 163 15.02 -7.83 1.28
CA GLU A 163 14.76 -9.03 2.08
C GLU A 163 14.83 -8.69 3.58
N ALA A 164 15.89 -8.00 4.01
CA ALA A 164 16.05 -7.59 5.40
C ALA A 164 14.92 -6.63 5.87
N PHE A 165 14.50 -5.68 5.01
CA PHE A 165 13.37 -4.81 5.28
C PHE A 165 12.06 -5.59 5.37
N ASN A 166 11.77 -6.45 4.41
CA ASN A 166 10.57 -7.27 4.36
C ASN A 166 10.43 -8.20 5.58
N ASP A 167 11.56 -8.71 6.10
CA ASP A 167 11.58 -9.52 7.33
C ASP A 167 11.22 -8.70 8.58
N ALA A 168 11.50 -7.39 8.56
CA ALA A 168 11.17 -6.49 9.67
C ALA A 168 9.72 -5.97 9.63
N VAL A 169 9.08 -5.87 8.45
CA VAL A 169 7.71 -5.35 8.28
C VAL A 169 6.69 -6.00 9.24
N PRO A 170 6.65 -7.33 9.42
CA PRO A 170 5.70 -7.96 10.35
C PRO A 170 5.83 -7.48 11.79
N MET A 171 7.06 -7.21 12.26
CA MET A 171 7.28 -6.71 13.62
C MET A 171 6.83 -5.26 13.77
N VAL A 172 7.05 -4.42 12.75
CA VAL A 172 6.56 -3.04 12.73
C VAL A 172 5.04 -3.01 12.82
N VAL A 173 4.36 -3.81 11.98
CA VAL A 173 2.88 -3.93 11.96
C VAL A 173 2.36 -4.46 13.29
N ARG A 174 2.99 -5.49 13.85
CA ARG A 174 2.58 -6.07 15.13
C ARG A 174 2.54 -5.05 16.25
N LYS A 175 3.54 -4.17 16.37
CA LYS A 175 3.57 -3.12 17.40
C LYS A 175 2.38 -2.17 17.30
N LYS A 176 1.86 -1.88 16.08
CA LYS A 176 0.68 -1.04 15.88
C LYS A 176 -0.62 -1.80 16.19
N LEU A 177 -0.67 -3.10 15.89
CA LEU A 177 -1.79 -3.98 16.30
C LEU A 177 -1.91 -4.07 17.82
N GLU A 178 -0.79 -4.16 18.55
CA GLU A 178 -0.76 -4.17 20.01
C GLU A 178 -1.29 -2.86 20.63
N GLN A 179 -1.25 -1.76 19.88
CA GLN A 179 -1.85 -0.47 20.25
C GLN A 179 -3.35 -0.37 19.91
N GLY A 180 -3.94 -1.41 19.29
CA GLY A 180 -5.36 -1.48 18.95
C GLY A 180 -5.74 -1.00 17.56
N PHE A 181 -4.79 -0.62 16.71
CA PHE A 181 -5.04 -0.21 15.33
C PHE A 181 -5.31 -1.41 14.41
N LYS A 182 -5.89 -1.16 13.23
CA LYS A 182 -6.29 -2.19 12.27
C LYS A 182 -5.27 -2.24 11.13
N LEU A 183 -4.36 -3.21 11.15
CA LEU A 183 -3.36 -3.40 10.10
C LEU A 183 -3.29 -4.87 9.69
N ALA A 184 -2.77 -5.10 8.47
CA ALA A 184 -2.35 -6.43 8.04
C ALA A 184 -1.13 -6.33 7.13
N VAL A 185 -0.27 -7.36 7.15
CA VAL A 185 0.84 -7.49 6.21
C VAL A 185 0.37 -8.18 4.95
N VAL A 186 0.71 -7.62 3.79
CA VAL A 186 0.43 -8.18 2.47
C VAL A 186 1.76 -8.51 1.79
N ASP A 187 1.91 -9.73 1.32
CA ASP A 187 3.19 -10.23 0.82
C ASP A 187 3.32 -10.05 -0.70
N HIS A 188 3.96 -8.96 -1.13
CA HIS A 188 4.34 -8.71 -2.52
C HIS A 188 5.77 -9.18 -2.83
N SER A 189 6.51 -9.73 -1.86
CA SER A 189 7.88 -10.20 -2.06
C SER A 189 8.00 -11.42 -2.97
N ILE A 190 6.87 -12.04 -3.31
CA ILE A 190 6.80 -13.12 -4.30
C ILE A 190 6.97 -12.62 -5.74
N ILE A 191 6.80 -11.31 -5.98
CA ILE A 191 7.02 -10.67 -7.28
C ILE A 191 8.52 -10.44 -7.43
N GLY A 192 9.13 -11.18 -8.33
CA GLY A 192 10.56 -11.21 -8.52
C GLY A 192 10.99 -10.76 -9.92
N PRO A 193 12.28 -10.95 -10.28
CA PRO A 193 12.89 -10.39 -11.48
C PRO A 193 12.16 -10.68 -12.79
N SER A 194 11.50 -11.84 -12.93
CA SER A 194 10.74 -12.19 -14.14
C SER A 194 9.49 -11.33 -14.37
N GLU A 195 9.04 -10.61 -13.34
CA GLU A 195 7.88 -9.73 -13.39
C GLU A 195 8.27 -8.24 -13.28
N LEU A 196 9.56 -7.92 -13.42
CA LEU A 196 10.09 -6.57 -13.45
C LEU A 196 10.42 -6.14 -14.89
N VAL A 197 10.32 -4.84 -15.19
CA VAL A 197 10.59 -4.29 -16.51
C VAL A 197 12.03 -3.79 -16.64
N ASP A 198 12.61 -3.30 -15.56
CA ASP A 198 13.95 -2.70 -15.51
C ASP A 198 14.80 -3.26 -14.34
N GLY A 199 14.36 -4.36 -13.76
CA GLY A 199 14.99 -4.99 -12.60
C GLY A 199 14.61 -4.35 -11.25
N LEU A 200 13.70 -3.36 -11.24
CA LEU A 200 13.24 -2.68 -10.03
C LEU A 200 11.73 -2.43 -10.01
N HIS A 201 11.15 -2.01 -11.13
CA HIS A 201 9.73 -1.69 -11.24
C HIS A 201 8.93 -2.84 -11.85
N PRO A 202 7.67 -3.06 -11.45
CA PRO A 202 6.85 -4.12 -12.01
C PRO A 202 6.64 -3.95 -13.51
N SER A 203 6.71 -5.03 -14.27
CA SER A 203 6.16 -5.11 -15.61
C SER A 203 4.62 -5.04 -15.57
N TYR A 204 3.96 -4.98 -16.73
CA TYR A 204 2.49 -5.10 -16.77
C TYR A 204 1.99 -6.39 -16.10
N ALA A 205 2.71 -7.50 -16.25
CA ALA A 205 2.39 -8.76 -15.57
C ALA A 205 2.58 -8.64 -14.05
N GLY A 206 3.66 -7.98 -13.60
CA GLY A 206 3.90 -7.71 -12.19
C GLY A 206 2.82 -6.84 -11.56
N TYR A 207 2.41 -5.77 -12.23
CA TYR A 207 1.28 -4.94 -11.76
C TYR A 207 -0.03 -5.71 -11.70
N PHE A 208 -0.28 -6.56 -12.67
CA PHE A 208 -1.46 -7.41 -12.67
C PHE A 208 -1.48 -8.35 -11.46
N HIS A 209 -0.37 -9.00 -11.17
CA HIS A 209 -0.19 -9.89 -10.02
C HIS A 209 -0.32 -9.12 -8.70
N MET A 210 0.26 -7.91 -8.59
CA MET A 210 0.06 -7.04 -7.42
C MET A 210 -1.42 -6.75 -7.15
N GLY A 211 -2.20 -6.46 -8.20
CA GLY A 211 -3.65 -6.21 -8.07
C GLY A 211 -4.41 -7.41 -7.53
N GLU A 212 -4.01 -8.63 -7.90
CA GLU A 212 -4.60 -9.87 -7.37
C GLU A 212 -4.24 -10.08 -5.90
N ILE A 213 -3.00 -9.83 -5.52
CA ILE A 213 -2.54 -9.95 -4.13
C ILE A 213 -3.30 -8.96 -3.23
N TRP A 214 -3.44 -7.69 -3.66
CA TRP A 214 -4.25 -6.70 -2.93
C TRP A 214 -5.71 -7.14 -2.79
N LEU A 215 -6.32 -7.66 -3.85
CA LEU A 215 -7.70 -8.17 -3.81
C LEU A 215 -7.88 -9.23 -2.73
N GLU A 216 -7.03 -10.24 -2.70
CA GLU A 216 -7.14 -11.32 -1.71
C GLU A 216 -6.96 -10.81 -0.27
N ALA A 217 -6.08 -9.83 -0.06
CA ALA A 217 -5.96 -9.15 1.23
C ALA A 217 -7.25 -8.41 1.61
N ILE A 218 -7.84 -7.64 0.69
CA ILE A 218 -9.08 -6.90 0.93
C ILE A 218 -10.24 -7.86 1.22
N LYS A 219 -10.38 -8.94 0.46
CA LYS A 219 -11.41 -9.96 0.71
C LYS A 219 -11.27 -10.57 2.11
N THR A 220 -10.04 -10.83 2.52
CA THR A 220 -9.75 -11.42 3.83
C THR A 220 -10.15 -10.50 4.98
N ILE A 221 -9.73 -9.21 4.94
CA ILE A 221 -10.08 -8.25 6.00
C ILE A 221 -11.57 -7.87 5.98
N SER A 222 -12.20 -7.87 4.80
CA SER A 222 -13.66 -7.68 4.65
C SER A 222 -14.44 -8.82 5.30
N ALA A 223 -14.03 -10.06 5.06
CA ALA A 223 -14.65 -11.24 5.67
C ALA A 223 -14.54 -11.24 7.21
N GLN A 224 -13.52 -10.60 7.74
CA GLN A 224 -13.32 -10.42 9.19
C GLN A 224 -14.10 -9.22 9.76
N GLY A 225 -14.76 -8.43 8.92
CA GLY A 225 -15.50 -7.25 9.34
C GLY A 225 -14.62 -6.12 9.88
N LEU A 226 -13.36 -6.04 9.44
CA LEU A 226 -12.41 -5.02 9.91
C LEU A 226 -12.65 -3.66 9.27
N ILE A 227 -13.16 -3.63 8.02
CA ILE A 227 -13.44 -2.39 7.30
C ILE A 227 -14.75 -1.79 7.85
N THR A 228 -14.72 -0.51 8.19
CA THR A 228 -15.89 0.30 8.57
C THR A 228 -16.23 1.29 7.46
N ALA A 229 -17.43 1.88 7.49
CA ALA A 229 -17.81 2.91 6.53
C ALA A 229 -16.84 4.10 6.58
N PRO A 230 -16.50 4.72 5.43
CA PRO A 230 -15.62 5.88 5.43
C PRO A 230 -16.29 7.05 6.15
N ILE A 231 -15.49 7.79 6.91
CA ILE A 231 -15.95 9.00 7.62
C ILE A 231 -16.18 10.12 6.60
N ALA A 232 -17.21 10.95 6.83
CA ALA A 232 -17.47 12.11 5.99
C ALA A 232 -16.28 13.09 6.03
N VAL A 233 -15.86 13.56 4.85
CA VAL A 233 -14.85 14.62 4.75
C VAL A 233 -15.47 15.94 5.18
N GLN A 234 -14.90 16.60 6.19
CA GLN A 234 -15.29 17.96 6.57
C GLN A 234 -14.46 18.92 5.71
N TYR A 235 -15.10 19.53 4.74
CA TYR A 235 -14.48 20.67 4.04
C TYR A 235 -14.62 21.89 4.96
N HIS A 236 -13.50 22.40 5.46
CA HIS A 236 -13.48 23.72 6.07
C HIS A 236 -13.63 24.76 4.95
N THR A 237 -14.80 25.35 4.85
CA THR A 237 -15.09 26.50 3.96
C THR A 237 -14.43 27.76 4.49
#